data_a5dc43327da0ea94829fc1454a64d50d
#
_entry.id   a5dc43327da0ea94829fc1454a64d50d
#
_cell.length_a   1.000
_cell.length_b   1.000
_cell.length_c   1.000
_cell.angle_alpha   90.00
_cell.angle_beta   90.00
_cell.angle_gamma   90.00
#
_symmetry.space_group_name_H-M   'P 1'
#
loop_
_entity.id
_entity.type
_entity.pdbx_description
1 polymer ?
#
loop_
_entity_poly.entity_id
_entity_poly.type
_entity_poly.pdbx_seq_one_letter_code
_entity_poly.pdbx_strand_id
1 'polypeptide(L)'
;MAETETKSAVPAKPADVQETSSHIKIQPLYGPADLEGWDDDRDLNYPGQFPFTRGVQTTMYRGRLWTMRQYAGMGDAEESNRRYKYLLSQGTTGLSVAFDLPTQIGMDSDSPMALGEVGKVGVAIDSIEDMMRLFDGINLEAISTSMTINATAAILLALYVVTARRTGRDVRKLSGTVQNDVLKEYIARGTYIYPPAQAMRIITDIFSYANDHVPEWNTISISGYHMREAGCTAVQEVAFTLANGMTYVQAAIDAGLGVDKFAPRLSFFFNAHSNFLEEVAKFRAARRMWARIMRDHFAAKNAKSWMLRFHTQTAGSTLTAQQPENNIVRTALQAMAAVLGGTQSLHTNSFDEALALPTEQSARIALRTQQIIAYESGAPQTIDPLAGSYYVESLTNQIESAAREYLDKIAAMGGMLKAIERSYVQQEIQNAAYEYQQRVDHHQAIVVGVNAFELEEEKPIPLQRIDESLERKQVERVRALRARRDAIPWQAAVRQVEDTARGSGNLMPAIVEAVEANATVGEISDAMRRVYGEYHETVVI
;
A
#
# COMPACT_ATOMS: atom_id res chain seq x y z
N MET A 1 -30.17 -0.86 43.85
CA MET A 1 -28.89 -0.42 43.26
C MET A 1 -27.98 -1.63 43.33
N ALA A 2 -27.84 -2.38 42.27
CA ALA A 2 -26.89 -3.48 42.18
C ALA A 2 -25.54 -2.85 41.78
N GLU A 3 -24.56 -3.01 42.65
CA GLU A 3 -23.17 -2.67 42.32
C GLU A 3 -22.71 -3.62 41.22
N THR A 4 -22.51 -3.09 40.03
CA THR A 4 -21.85 -3.77 38.91
C THR A 4 -20.39 -3.96 39.29
N GLU A 5 -20.02 -5.15 39.75
CA GLU A 5 -18.61 -5.53 39.86
C GLU A 5 -18.01 -5.57 38.46
N THR A 6 -17.37 -4.47 38.08
CA THR A 6 -16.44 -4.47 36.95
C THR A 6 -15.29 -5.42 37.28
N LYS A 7 -15.25 -6.56 36.64
CA LYS A 7 -14.05 -7.40 36.61
C LYS A 7 -12.97 -6.70 35.76
N SER A 8 -12.42 -5.61 36.28
CA SER A 8 -11.18 -5.07 35.74
C SER A 8 -10.05 -5.93 36.26
N ALA A 9 -9.69 -6.98 35.56
CA ALA A 9 -8.41 -7.61 35.77
C ALA A 9 -7.33 -6.55 35.47
N VAL A 10 -6.76 -5.97 36.53
CA VAL A 10 -5.55 -5.15 36.37
C VAL A 10 -4.50 -6.07 35.76
N PRO A 11 -3.90 -5.72 34.64
CA PRO A 11 -2.87 -6.55 33.99
C PRO A 11 -1.80 -6.94 35.01
N ALA A 12 -1.31 -8.16 34.93
CA ALA A 12 -0.18 -8.61 35.71
C ALA A 12 1.00 -7.64 35.54
N LYS A 13 1.84 -7.51 36.55
CA LYS A 13 3.06 -6.70 36.52
C LYS A 13 3.78 -6.92 35.18
N PRO A 14 4.23 -5.87 34.46
CA PRO A 14 4.95 -6.04 33.22
C PRO A 14 6.09 -7.05 33.36
N ALA A 15 6.31 -7.87 32.32
CA ALA A 15 7.44 -8.82 32.33
C ALA A 15 8.74 -8.08 32.64
N ASP A 16 9.64 -8.72 33.35
CA ASP A 16 10.95 -8.13 33.70
C ASP A 16 11.78 -7.77 32.45
N VAL A 17 11.53 -8.42 31.33
CA VAL A 17 12.11 -8.12 30.02
C VAL A 17 11.04 -7.52 29.13
N GLN A 18 11.24 -6.26 28.73
CA GLN A 18 10.43 -5.58 27.71
C GLN A 18 11.06 -5.78 26.34
N GLU A 19 10.24 -5.98 25.31
CA GLU A 19 10.70 -6.10 23.92
C GLU A 19 9.70 -5.45 22.96
N THR A 20 10.19 -5.10 21.76
CA THR A 20 9.37 -4.60 20.66
C THR A 20 8.58 -5.74 20.00
N SER A 21 7.74 -5.42 19.03
CA SER A 21 7.05 -6.43 18.20
C SER A 21 8.02 -7.31 17.40
N SER A 22 9.25 -6.87 17.22
CA SER A 22 10.33 -7.56 16.50
C SER A 22 11.32 -8.29 17.44
N HIS A 23 10.94 -8.52 18.71
CA HIS A 23 11.77 -9.15 19.75
C HIS A 23 13.07 -8.40 20.07
N ILE A 24 13.15 -7.11 19.72
CA ILE A 24 14.26 -6.26 20.15
C ILE A 24 14.08 -5.93 21.63
N LYS A 25 15.03 -6.33 22.46
CA LYS A 25 14.99 -6.07 23.90
C LYS A 25 15.08 -4.58 24.20
N ILE A 26 14.20 -4.09 25.05
CA ILE A 26 14.14 -2.69 25.47
C ILE A 26 14.80 -2.55 26.84
N GLN A 27 15.80 -1.67 26.94
CA GLN A 27 16.42 -1.33 28.21
C GLN A 27 15.56 -0.33 29.00
N PRO A 28 15.62 -0.35 30.33
CA PRO A 28 14.92 0.63 31.17
C PRO A 28 15.35 2.08 30.92
N LEU A 29 16.58 2.29 30.47
CA LEU A 29 17.17 3.60 30.19
C LEU A 29 18.19 3.47 29.07
N TYR A 30 18.21 4.44 28.17
CA TYR A 30 19.21 4.59 27.12
C TYR A 30 20.04 5.85 27.33
N GLY A 31 21.34 5.76 27.04
CA GLY A 31 22.30 6.83 27.22
C GLY A 31 23.35 6.87 26.11
N PRO A 32 24.39 7.71 26.23
CA PRO A 32 25.44 7.84 25.19
C PRO A 32 26.11 6.54 24.83
N ALA A 33 26.27 5.61 25.79
CA ALA A 33 26.94 4.31 25.57
C ALA A 33 26.14 3.41 24.61
N ASP A 34 24.83 3.57 24.49
CA ASP A 34 23.97 2.81 23.56
C ASP A 34 24.12 3.25 22.10
N LEU A 35 24.87 4.32 21.85
CA LEU A 35 25.25 4.85 20.56
C LEU A 35 26.75 4.81 20.32
N GLU A 36 27.48 3.87 20.93
CA GLU A 36 28.92 3.71 20.68
C GLU A 36 29.17 3.44 19.19
N GLY A 37 30.10 4.20 18.61
CA GLY A 37 30.45 4.13 17.18
C GLY A 37 29.42 4.79 16.23
N TRP A 38 28.36 5.43 16.76
CA TRP A 38 27.44 6.23 15.98
C TRP A 38 28.09 7.55 15.55
N ASP A 39 27.77 7.98 14.32
CA ASP A 39 28.36 9.17 13.71
C ASP A 39 27.27 10.00 13.05
N ASP A 40 27.15 11.28 13.39
CA ASP A 40 26.12 12.20 12.94
C ASP A 40 26.04 12.29 11.42
N ASP A 41 27.18 12.46 10.73
CA ASP A 41 27.21 12.66 9.28
C ASP A 41 26.89 11.37 8.51
N ARG A 42 27.34 10.22 9.05
CA ARG A 42 27.16 8.91 8.42
C ARG A 42 25.77 8.33 8.65
N ASP A 43 25.22 8.46 9.86
CA ASP A 43 24.04 7.71 10.29
C ASP A 43 22.77 8.56 10.36
N LEU A 44 22.91 9.87 10.59
CA LEU A 44 21.79 10.80 10.72
C LEU A 44 21.77 11.83 9.58
N ASN A 45 22.78 12.67 9.49
CA ASN A 45 22.95 13.78 8.55
C ASN A 45 21.76 14.78 8.58
N TYR A 46 21.72 15.72 7.64
CA TYR A 46 20.64 16.70 7.52
C TYR A 46 19.46 16.19 6.66
N PRO A 47 18.22 16.70 6.90
CA PRO A 47 17.08 16.36 6.06
C PRO A 47 17.34 16.64 4.57
N GLY A 48 16.93 15.73 3.70
CA GLY A 48 17.16 15.82 2.26
C GLY A 48 18.57 15.45 1.79
N GLN A 49 19.46 15.05 2.71
CA GLN A 49 20.81 14.58 2.39
C GLN A 49 20.95 13.08 2.70
N PHE A 50 21.85 12.42 1.97
CA PHE A 50 22.21 11.02 2.21
C PHE A 50 22.70 10.85 3.67
N PRO A 51 22.25 9.82 4.39
CA PRO A 51 21.43 8.68 3.98
C PRO A 51 19.91 8.85 4.17
N PHE A 52 19.39 10.07 4.27
CA PHE A 52 17.98 10.44 4.40
C PHE A 52 17.31 9.94 5.68
N THR A 53 18.05 9.64 6.72
CA THR A 53 17.50 9.16 8.01
C THR A 53 16.44 10.12 8.55
N ARG A 54 16.68 11.44 8.46
CA ARG A 54 15.80 12.50 8.92
C ARG A 54 14.69 12.91 7.93
N GLY A 55 14.63 12.29 6.75
CA GLY A 55 13.62 12.57 5.73
C GLY A 55 14.22 12.89 4.36
N VAL A 56 13.39 12.72 3.32
CA VAL A 56 13.82 12.83 1.92
C VAL A 56 13.82 14.26 1.36
N GLN A 57 13.20 15.22 2.06
CA GLN A 57 13.12 16.62 1.65
C GLN A 57 13.83 17.51 2.66
N THR A 58 14.51 18.55 2.18
CA THR A 58 15.22 19.51 3.03
C THR A 58 14.32 20.26 4.01
N THR A 59 13.07 20.50 3.64
CA THR A 59 12.09 21.22 4.44
C THR A 59 11.01 20.33 5.05
N MET A 60 10.88 19.09 4.59
CA MET A 60 9.83 18.16 4.99
C MET A 60 8.45 18.85 5.13
N TYR A 61 7.74 18.69 6.24
CA TYR A 61 6.41 19.26 6.44
C TYR A 61 6.38 20.77 6.62
N ARG A 62 7.51 21.42 6.91
CA ARG A 62 7.61 22.87 6.92
C ARG A 62 7.45 23.48 5.53
N GLY A 63 7.85 22.74 4.48
CA GLY A 63 7.63 23.15 3.10
C GLY A 63 6.29 22.69 2.54
N ARG A 64 5.93 21.45 2.81
CA ARG A 64 4.66 20.85 2.36
C ARG A 64 4.26 19.71 3.29
N LEU A 65 3.05 19.75 3.79
CA LEU A 65 2.45 18.63 4.54
C LEU A 65 2.37 17.37 3.67
N TRP A 66 2.23 16.22 4.30
CA TRP A 66 1.94 14.98 3.61
C TRP A 66 0.62 15.07 2.83
N THR A 67 0.51 14.28 1.77
CA THR A 67 -0.75 14.17 1.04
C THR A 67 -1.76 13.42 1.92
N MET A 68 -2.83 14.09 2.32
CA MET A 68 -3.92 13.50 3.08
C MET A 68 -4.82 12.72 2.13
N ARG A 69 -4.92 11.41 2.34
CA ARG A 69 -5.73 10.50 1.53
C ARG A 69 -6.72 9.76 2.42
N GLN A 70 -7.85 9.41 1.81
CA GLN A 70 -8.75 8.39 2.34
C GLN A 70 -8.91 7.32 1.26
N TYR A 71 -8.60 6.07 1.60
CA TYR A 71 -8.81 4.92 0.73
C TYR A 71 -10.30 4.72 0.58
N ALA A 72 -10.82 4.84 -0.63
CA ALA A 72 -12.24 4.82 -0.88
C ALA A 72 -12.55 4.19 -2.23
N GLY A 73 -13.64 3.48 -2.28
CA GLY A 73 -14.24 2.84 -3.43
C GLY A 73 -15.32 1.90 -2.94
N MET A 74 -16.50 1.99 -3.52
CA MET A 74 -17.62 1.12 -3.18
C MET A 74 -18.64 1.12 -4.32
N GLY A 75 -19.36 0.03 -4.47
CA GLY A 75 -20.47 -0.06 -5.39
C GLY A 75 -20.07 0.23 -6.83
N ASP A 76 -20.80 1.13 -7.48
CA ASP A 76 -20.53 1.54 -8.84
C ASP A 76 -19.68 2.83 -8.92
N ALA A 77 -19.27 3.18 -10.13
CA ALA A 77 -18.41 4.32 -10.41
C ALA A 77 -19.04 5.66 -9.99
N GLU A 78 -20.37 5.82 -10.13
CA GLU A 78 -21.06 7.05 -9.76
C GLU A 78 -21.15 7.22 -8.24
N GLU A 79 -21.36 6.15 -7.49
CA GLU A 79 -21.37 6.21 -6.03
C GLU A 79 -19.99 6.58 -5.50
N SER A 80 -18.93 5.94 -6.03
CA SER A 80 -17.56 6.26 -5.70
C SER A 80 -17.17 7.69 -6.11
N ASN A 81 -17.64 8.19 -7.25
CA ASN A 81 -17.44 9.58 -7.67
C ASN A 81 -18.05 10.57 -6.68
N ARG A 82 -19.29 10.33 -6.21
CA ARG A 82 -19.90 11.17 -5.16
C ARG A 82 -19.07 11.18 -3.88
N ARG A 83 -18.56 10.01 -3.47
CA ARG A 83 -17.68 9.88 -2.29
C ARG A 83 -16.38 10.66 -2.49
N TYR A 84 -15.76 10.60 -3.65
CA TYR A 84 -14.53 11.37 -3.93
C TYR A 84 -14.77 12.87 -3.89
N LYS A 85 -15.84 13.36 -4.52
CA LYS A 85 -16.23 14.78 -4.47
C LYS A 85 -16.49 15.23 -3.03
N TYR A 86 -17.15 14.40 -2.21
CA TYR A 86 -17.35 14.66 -0.80
C TYR A 86 -16.01 14.77 -0.05
N LEU A 87 -15.11 13.78 -0.17
CA LEU A 87 -13.82 13.78 0.50
C LEU A 87 -12.95 14.97 0.09
N LEU A 88 -12.94 15.33 -1.18
CA LEU A 88 -12.25 16.53 -1.68
C LEU A 88 -12.82 17.79 -1.03
N SER A 89 -14.15 17.92 -0.88
CA SER A 89 -14.79 19.03 -0.19
C SER A 89 -14.45 19.09 1.30
N GLN A 90 -14.08 17.96 1.91
CA GLN A 90 -13.66 17.87 3.31
C GLN A 90 -12.16 18.17 3.53
N GLY A 91 -11.39 18.39 2.45
CA GLY A 91 -9.97 18.76 2.51
C GLY A 91 -8.99 17.61 2.28
N THR A 92 -9.43 16.50 1.70
CA THR A 92 -8.51 15.48 1.16
C THR A 92 -7.68 16.11 0.03
N THR A 93 -6.37 15.88 0.02
CA THR A 93 -5.45 16.51 -0.94
C THR A 93 -4.97 15.57 -2.05
N GLY A 94 -5.45 14.34 -2.06
CA GLY A 94 -5.23 13.33 -3.10
C GLY A 94 -6.25 12.22 -3.00
N LEU A 95 -6.54 11.57 -4.13
CA LEU A 95 -7.46 10.43 -4.17
C LEU A 95 -6.72 9.11 -3.99
N SER A 96 -7.40 8.14 -3.37
CA SER A 96 -6.95 6.76 -3.28
C SER A 96 -8.11 5.82 -3.62
N VAL A 97 -7.95 5.07 -4.72
CA VAL A 97 -9.00 4.25 -5.32
C VAL A 97 -8.87 2.80 -4.84
N ALA A 98 -9.94 2.30 -4.20
CA ALA A 98 -10.15 0.88 -3.93
C ALA A 98 -10.96 0.26 -5.06
N PHE A 99 -10.46 -0.83 -5.66
CA PHE A 99 -11.16 -1.61 -6.68
C PHE A 99 -11.71 -2.89 -6.08
N ASP A 100 -12.85 -3.36 -6.59
CA ASP A 100 -13.45 -4.61 -6.15
C ASP A 100 -12.61 -5.84 -6.58
N LEU A 101 -12.93 -6.99 -6.01
CA LEU A 101 -12.17 -8.21 -6.26
C LEU A 101 -12.20 -8.63 -7.73
N PRO A 102 -13.34 -8.62 -8.47
CA PRO A 102 -13.34 -8.95 -9.89
C PRO A 102 -12.39 -8.07 -10.71
N THR A 103 -12.40 -6.75 -10.51
CA THR A 103 -11.46 -5.83 -11.17
C THR A 103 -10.01 -6.17 -10.85
N GLN A 104 -9.70 -6.55 -9.60
CA GLN A 104 -8.33 -6.88 -9.18
C GLN A 104 -7.80 -8.14 -9.83
N ILE A 105 -8.64 -9.17 -10.02
CA ILE A 105 -8.27 -10.45 -10.64
C ILE A 105 -8.59 -10.53 -12.12
N GLY A 106 -8.94 -9.41 -12.76
CA GLY A 106 -9.17 -9.31 -14.20
C GLY A 106 -10.37 -10.10 -14.70
N MET A 107 -11.48 -9.95 -14.00
CA MET A 107 -12.78 -10.48 -14.40
C MET A 107 -13.78 -9.34 -14.57
N ASP A 108 -14.64 -9.45 -15.57
CA ASP A 108 -15.74 -8.50 -15.73
C ASP A 108 -16.91 -8.86 -14.79
N SER A 109 -17.70 -7.88 -14.43
CA SER A 109 -18.80 -8.01 -13.46
C SER A 109 -19.87 -9.05 -13.85
N ASP A 110 -19.97 -9.41 -15.14
CA ASP A 110 -20.89 -10.45 -15.62
C ASP A 110 -20.26 -11.86 -15.68
N SER A 111 -19.02 -12.01 -15.21
CA SER A 111 -18.39 -13.32 -15.04
C SER A 111 -19.11 -14.12 -13.94
N PRO A 112 -19.36 -15.43 -14.14
CA PRO A 112 -19.91 -16.28 -13.08
C PRO A 112 -19.09 -16.28 -11.77
N MET A 113 -17.77 -16.06 -11.88
CA MET A 113 -16.85 -16.00 -10.72
C MET A 113 -16.91 -14.65 -9.98
N ALA A 114 -17.51 -13.62 -10.57
CA ALA A 114 -17.67 -12.31 -9.96
C ALA A 114 -18.94 -12.19 -9.11
N LEU A 115 -19.84 -13.15 -9.21
CA LEU A 115 -21.15 -13.12 -8.54
C LEU A 115 -21.02 -12.92 -7.03
N GLY A 116 -21.66 -11.89 -6.54
CA GLY A 116 -21.68 -11.54 -5.12
C GLY A 116 -20.42 -10.80 -4.63
N GLU A 117 -19.43 -10.49 -5.49
CA GLU A 117 -18.22 -9.72 -5.15
C GLU A 117 -18.17 -8.35 -5.83
N VAL A 118 -19.05 -8.09 -6.81
CA VAL A 118 -19.08 -6.83 -7.56
C VAL A 118 -19.39 -5.65 -6.64
N GLY A 119 -18.48 -4.69 -6.58
CA GLY A 119 -18.65 -3.46 -5.80
C GLY A 119 -18.56 -3.59 -4.28
N LYS A 120 -18.25 -4.78 -3.71
CA LYS A 120 -18.28 -5.01 -2.26
C LYS A 120 -17.14 -4.34 -1.48
N VAL A 121 -15.91 -4.57 -1.89
CA VAL A 121 -14.71 -4.10 -1.17
C VAL A 121 -13.96 -3.00 -1.92
N GLY A 122 -14.59 -2.47 -2.96
CA GLY A 122 -14.05 -1.46 -3.83
C GLY A 122 -15.01 -1.16 -4.97
N VAL A 123 -14.65 -0.23 -5.84
CA VAL A 123 -15.46 0.13 -7.02
C VAL A 123 -15.26 -0.88 -8.14
N ALA A 124 -16.35 -1.31 -8.76
CA ALA A 124 -16.37 -2.14 -9.97
C ALA A 124 -15.99 -1.31 -11.19
N ILE A 125 -14.94 -1.71 -11.91
CA ILE A 125 -14.49 -1.08 -13.16
C ILE A 125 -14.29 -2.16 -14.22
N ASP A 126 -15.21 -2.25 -15.15
CA ASP A 126 -15.13 -3.18 -16.28
C ASP A 126 -14.54 -2.52 -17.53
N SER A 127 -14.67 -1.21 -17.69
CA SER A 127 -14.38 -0.53 -18.95
C SER A 127 -13.98 0.93 -18.79
N ILE A 128 -13.60 1.53 -19.93
CA ILE A 128 -13.31 2.97 -20.03
C ILE A 128 -14.51 3.84 -19.60
N GLU A 129 -15.74 3.38 -19.81
CA GLU A 129 -16.92 4.15 -19.42
C GLU A 129 -17.06 4.24 -17.91
N ASP A 130 -16.75 3.18 -17.18
CA ASP A 130 -16.77 3.19 -15.72
C ASP A 130 -15.66 4.10 -15.17
N MET A 131 -14.46 4.05 -15.77
CA MET A 131 -13.37 4.94 -15.37
C MET A 131 -13.72 6.41 -15.63
N MET A 132 -14.34 6.73 -16.77
CA MET A 132 -14.81 8.08 -17.06
C MET A 132 -15.88 8.56 -16.07
N ARG A 133 -16.84 7.69 -15.68
CA ARG A 133 -17.84 8.00 -14.65
C ARG A 133 -17.22 8.22 -13.28
N LEU A 134 -16.23 7.38 -12.92
CA LEU A 134 -15.52 7.46 -11.65
C LEU A 134 -14.86 8.83 -11.45
N PHE A 135 -14.31 9.41 -12.52
CA PHE A 135 -13.62 10.70 -12.46
C PHE A 135 -14.41 11.86 -13.07
N ASP A 136 -15.71 11.67 -13.32
CA ASP A 136 -16.55 12.73 -13.87
C ASP A 136 -16.51 14.01 -13.00
N GLY A 137 -16.21 15.14 -13.64
CA GLY A 137 -16.10 16.44 -12.97
C GLY A 137 -14.88 16.62 -12.06
N ILE A 138 -13.93 15.67 -12.03
CA ILE A 138 -12.66 15.76 -11.28
C ILE A 138 -11.53 16.14 -12.23
N ASN A 139 -10.75 17.16 -11.89
CA ASN A 139 -9.60 17.57 -12.69
C ASN A 139 -8.37 16.70 -12.41
N LEU A 140 -8.09 15.73 -13.30
CA LEU A 140 -7.00 14.77 -13.17
C LEU A 140 -5.60 15.40 -13.19
N GLU A 141 -5.43 16.59 -13.76
CA GLU A 141 -4.15 17.32 -13.75
C GLU A 141 -3.88 18.00 -12.39
N ALA A 142 -4.92 18.33 -11.64
CA ALA A 142 -4.82 19.06 -10.39
C ALA A 142 -4.75 18.15 -9.15
N ILE A 143 -5.14 16.87 -9.28
CA ILE A 143 -5.22 15.94 -8.17
C ILE A 143 -4.30 14.74 -8.37
N SER A 144 -3.54 14.37 -7.34
CA SER A 144 -2.76 13.13 -7.37
C SER A 144 -3.65 11.93 -7.03
N THR A 145 -3.71 10.94 -7.94
CA THR A 145 -4.54 9.75 -7.79
C THR A 145 -3.68 8.52 -7.51
N SER A 146 -3.96 7.81 -6.42
CA SER A 146 -3.36 6.51 -6.12
C SER A 146 -4.36 5.40 -6.45
N MET A 147 -3.92 4.38 -7.18
CA MET A 147 -4.73 3.21 -7.53
C MET A 147 -4.14 1.96 -6.87
N THR A 148 -4.90 1.36 -5.94
CA THR A 148 -4.51 0.13 -5.26
C THR A 148 -4.89 -1.05 -6.12
N ILE A 149 -4.04 -1.34 -7.10
CA ILE A 149 -4.24 -2.39 -8.10
C ILE A 149 -2.90 -3.01 -8.49
N ASN A 150 -2.86 -4.31 -8.70
CA ASN A 150 -1.63 -5.08 -8.92
C ASN A 150 -1.67 -5.89 -10.21
N ALA A 151 -2.29 -7.05 -10.24
CA ALA A 151 -2.28 -7.92 -11.43
C ALA A 151 -2.86 -7.25 -12.69
N THR A 152 -3.87 -6.39 -12.54
CA THR A 152 -4.50 -5.63 -13.62
C THR A 152 -3.99 -4.18 -13.71
N ALA A 153 -2.89 -3.84 -13.03
CA ALA A 153 -2.34 -2.48 -12.95
C ALA A 153 -2.11 -1.82 -14.32
N ALA A 154 -1.61 -2.58 -15.31
CA ALA A 154 -1.40 -2.09 -16.67
C ALA A 154 -2.70 -1.63 -17.33
N ILE A 155 -3.78 -2.41 -17.13
CA ILE A 155 -5.10 -2.14 -17.71
C ILE A 155 -5.72 -0.90 -17.05
N LEU A 156 -5.68 -0.81 -15.72
CA LEU A 156 -6.24 0.33 -14.99
C LEU A 156 -5.46 1.62 -15.26
N LEU A 157 -4.13 1.54 -15.41
CA LEU A 157 -3.33 2.69 -15.85
C LEU A 157 -3.71 3.12 -17.28
N ALA A 158 -3.91 2.18 -18.20
CA ALA A 158 -4.37 2.48 -19.55
C ALA A 158 -5.77 3.13 -19.54
N LEU A 159 -6.71 2.62 -18.75
CA LEU A 159 -8.03 3.23 -18.56
C LEU A 159 -7.93 4.67 -18.03
N TYR A 160 -7.05 4.93 -17.08
CA TYR A 160 -6.82 6.27 -16.53
C TYR A 160 -6.22 7.23 -17.57
N VAL A 161 -5.23 6.77 -18.33
CA VAL A 161 -4.59 7.54 -19.42
C VAL A 161 -5.61 7.87 -20.51
N VAL A 162 -6.41 6.89 -20.96
CA VAL A 162 -7.44 7.10 -21.99
C VAL A 162 -8.55 8.02 -21.46
N THR A 163 -8.94 7.90 -20.20
CA THR A 163 -9.89 8.84 -19.56
C THR A 163 -9.37 10.28 -19.65
N ALA A 164 -8.10 10.50 -19.31
CA ALA A 164 -7.48 11.83 -19.41
C ALA A 164 -7.50 12.36 -20.85
N ARG A 165 -7.13 11.53 -21.84
CA ARG A 165 -7.18 11.92 -23.28
C ARG A 165 -8.60 12.27 -23.72
N ARG A 166 -9.59 11.43 -23.43
CA ARG A 166 -11.00 11.64 -23.82
C ARG A 166 -11.63 12.87 -23.16
N THR A 167 -11.12 13.26 -21.99
CA THR A 167 -11.55 14.47 -21.27
C THR A 167 -10.70 15.71 -21.57
N GLY A 168 -9.81 15.63 -22.57
CA GLY A 168 -8.98 16.76 -23.03
C GLY A 168 -7.88 17.17 -22.06
N ARG A 169 -7.38 16.24 -21.23
CA ARG A 169 -6.29 16.48 -20.27
C ARG A 169 -4.94 16.10 -20.85
N ASP A 170 -3.91 16.83 -20.46
CA ASP A 170 -2.53 16.52 -20.81
C ASP A 170 -2.03 15.33 -19.96
N VAL A 171 -1.84 14.19 -20.62
CA VAL A 171 -1.37 12.96 -20.00
C VAL A 171 -0.01 13.14 -19.30
N ARG A 172 0.84 14.03 -19.81
CA ARG A 172 2.17 14.30 -19.23
C ARG A 172 2.11 15.00 -17.87
N LYS A 173 0.98 15.61 -17.52
CA LYS A 173 0.74 16.28 -16.24
C LYS A 173 0.06 15.40 -15.21
N LEU A 174 -0.34 14.18 -15.59
CA LEU A 174 -0.95 13.25 -14.66
C LEU A 174 0.04 12.88 -13.57
N SER A 175 -0.37 13.08 -12.33
CA SER A 175 0.41 12.69 -11.15
C SER A 175 -0.35 11.69 -10.31
N GLY A 176 0.36 10.69 -9.82
CA GLY A 176 -0.28 9.63 -9.05
C GLY A 176 0.62 8.43 -8.88
N THR A 177 0.00 7.31 -8.56
CA THR A 177 0.69 6.04 -8.33
C THR A 177 -0.24 4.89 -8.71
N VAL A 178 0.27 3.91 -9.44
CA VAL A 178 -0.32 2.59 -9.52
C VAL A 178 0.47 1.66 -8.59
N GLN A 179 -0.22 0.84 -7.76
CA GLN A 179 0.51 0.01 -6.78
C GLN A 179 1.42 -0.99 -7.47
N ASN A 180 0.93 -1.79 -8.42
CA ASN A 180 1.74 -2.59 -9.33
C ASN A 180 2.79 -3.49 -8.64
N ASP A 181 2.54 -3.89 -7.39
CA ASP A 181 3.41 -4.75 -6.59
C ASP A 181 2.85 -6.18 -6.56
N VAL A 182 3.28 -7.02 -7.48
CA VAL A 182 2.77 -8.40 -7.57
C VAL A 182 3.48 -9.35 -6.61
N LEU A 183 4.71 -9.09 -6.18
CA LEU A 183 5.44 -10.00 -5.29
C LEU A 183 4.72 -10.16 -3.95
N LYS A 184 4.18 -9.06 -3.39
CA LYS A 184 3.38 -9.15 -2.17
C LYS A 184 2.07 -9.94 -2.34
N GLU A 185 1.54 -10.02 -3.57
CA GLU A 185 0.36 -10.84 -3.84
C GLU A 185 0.66 -12.33 -3.67
N TYR A 186 1.83 -12.79 -4.11
CA TYR A 186 2.29 -14.16 -3.89
C TYR A 186 2.70 -14.44 -2.44
N ILE A 187 2.97 -13.40 -1.65
CA ILE A 187 3.41 -13.52 -0.25
C ILE A 187 2.22 -13.54 0.72
N ALA A 188 1.29 -12.58 0.60
CA ALA A 188 0.35 -12.29 1.68
C ALA A 188 -1.10 -11.99 1.24
N ARG A 189 -1.36 -11.55 0.00
CA ARG A 189 -2.69 -11.03 -0.36
C ARG A 189 -3.50 -11.93 -1.29
N GLY A 190 -2.86 -12.63 -2.23
CA GLY A 190 -3.50 -13.65 -3.07
C GLY A 190 -4.28 -13.14 -4.30
N THR A 191 -4.22 -11.83 -4.65
CA THR A 191 -4.89 -11.30 -5.86
C THR A 191 -3.97 -11.25 -7.07
N TYR A 192 -3.30 -12.34 -7.37
CA TYR A 192 -2.47 -12.54 -8.56
C TYR A 192 -3.29 -13.18 -9.70
N ILE A 193 -2.78 -13.06 -10.93
CA ILE A 193 -3.34 -13.72 -12.12
C ILE A 193 -2.26 -14.60 -12.79
N TYR A 194 -1.18 -13.96 -13.24
CA TYR A 194 -0.15 -14.58 -14.08
C TYR A 194 0.99 -15.18 -13.24
N PRO A 195 1.76 -16.12 -13.81
CA PRO A 195 2.99 -16.60 -13.16
C PRO A 195 4.00 -15.46 -12.91
N PRO A 196 4.88 -15.57 -11.90
CA PRO A 196 5.76 -14.48 -11.47
C PRO A 196 6.61 -13.86 -12.58
N ALA A 197 7.17 -14.66 -13.49
CA ALA A 197 8.01 -14.16 -14.58
C ALA A 197 7.24 -13.24 -15.55
N GLN A 198 6.01 -13.62 -15.91
CA GLN A 198 5.13 -12.84 -16.78
C GLN A 198 4.62 -11.59 -16.07
N ALA A 199 4.29 -11.70 -14.79
CA ALA A 199 3.90 -10.55 -13.97
C ALA A 199 5.05 -9.53 -13.87
N MET A 200 6.30 -9.97 -13.68
CA MET A 200 7.48 -9.11 -13.65
C MET A 200 7.69 -8.38 -14.99
N ARG A 201 7.45 -9.04 -16.12
CA ARG A 201 7.49 -8.40 -17.45
C ARG A 201 6.47 -7.26 -17.56
N ILE A 202 5.22 -7.47 -17.14
CA ILE A 202 4.19 -6.42 -17.16
C ILE A 202 4.63 -5.20 -16.35
N ILE A 203 5.26 -5.42 -15.19
CA ILE A 203 5.78 -4.34 -14.34
C ILE A 203 6.86 -3.52 -15.05
N THR A 204 7.84 -4.17 -15.68
CA THR A 204 8.90 -3.48 -16.42
C THR A 204 8.38 -2.76 -17.64
N ASP A 205 7.35 -3.29 -18.30
CA ASP A 205 6.64 -2.62 -19.41
C ASP A 205 5.95 -1.34 -18.94
N ILE A 206 5.32 -1.34 -17.76
CA ILE A 206 4.76 -0.13 -17.14
C ILE A 206 5.86 0.89 -16.84
N PHE A 207 7.02 0.47 -16.31
CA PHE A 207 8.13 1.37 -16.02
C PHE A 207 8.61 2.10 -17.28
N SER A 208 8.84 1.35 -18.35
CA SER A 208 9.26 1.90 -19.64
C SER A 208 8.22 2.86 -20.22
N TYR A 209 6.96 2.43 -20.30
CA TYR A 209 5.88 3.24 -20.84
C TYR A 209 5.67 4.55 -20.05
N ALA A 210 5.66 4.47 -18.72
CA ALA A 210 5.41 5.64 -17.89
C ALA A 210 6.53 6.68 -18.00
N ASN A 211 7.80 6.24 -18.09
CA ASN A 211 8.93 7.14 -18.29
C ASN A 211 8.73 8.04 -19.52
N ASP A 212 8.19 7.50 -20.59
CA ASP A 212 8.06 8.20 -21.87
C ASP A 212 6.73 8.96 -22.01
N HIS A 213 5.65 8.46 -21.43
CA HIS A 213 4.28 8.96 -21.66
C HIS A 213 3.64 9.68 -20.47
N VAL A 214 3.96 9.26 -19.23
CA VAL A 214 3.41 9.83 -17.98
C VAL A 214 4.52 10.12 -16.96
N PRO A 215 5.44 11.05 -17.25
CA PRO A 215 6.71 11.20 -16.52
C PRO A 215 6.55 11.60 -15.04
N GLU A 216 5.39 12.11 -14.63
CA GLU A 216 5.10 12.47 -13.24
C GLU A 216 4.43 11.32 -12.43
N TRP A 217 4.22 10.16 -13.07
CA TRP A 217 3.57 8.99 -12.46
C TRP A 217 4.55 8.12 -11.69
N ASN A 218 4.20 7.72 -10.46
CA ASN A 218 4.93 6.70 -9.73
C ASN A 218 4.49 5.32 -10.24
N THR A 219 5.43 4.58 -10.79
CA THR A 219 5.18 3.35 -11.55
C THR A 219 4.90 2.13 -10.68
N ILE A 220 5.25 2.23 -9.41
CA ILE A 220 5.05 1.17 -8.41
C ILE A 220 4.94 1.79 -7.01
N SER A 221 4.25 1.09 -6.11
CA SER A 221 4.27 1.32 -4.67
C SER A 221 4.57 0.00 -3.97
N ILE A 222 5.84 -0.24 -3.69
CA ILE A 222 6.36 -1.49 -3.12
C ILE A 222 5.86 -1.61 -1.67
N SER A 223 5.10 -2.66 -1.38
CA SER A 223 4.19 -2.68 -0.25
C SER A 223 4.59 -3.66 0.85
N GLY A 224 5.05 -3.12 1.96
CA GLY A 224 5.17 -3.83 3.24
C GLY A 224 3.84 -3.93 3.99
N TYR A 225 2.94 -2.97 3.78
CA TYR A 225 1.66 -2.87 4.48
C TYR A 225 0.91 -4.19 4.58
N HIS A 226 0.69 -4.89 3.47
CA HIS A 226 -0.10 -6.12 3.45
C HIS A 226 0.60 -7.27 4.18
N MET A 227 1.93 -7.34 4.13
CA MET A 227 2.71 -8.31 4.91
C MET A 227 2.59 -8.03 6.41
N ARG A 228 2.57 -6.74 6.81
CA ARG A 228 2.36 -6.33 8.20
C ARG A 228 0.95 -6.64 8.69
N GLU A 229 -0.06 -6.41 7.85
CA GLU A 229 -1.46 -6.79 8.12
C GLU A 229 -1.63 -8.32 8.27
N ALA A 230 -0.82 -9.12 7.54
CA ALA A 230 -0.77 -10.57 7.68
C ALA A 230 0.01 -11.05 8.92
N GLY A 231 0.62 -10.15 9.70
CA GLY A 231 1.21 -10.43 11.01
C GLY A 231 2.73 -10.43 11.07
N CYS A 232 3.46 -10.01 10.03
CA CYS A 232 4.92 -9.90 10.13
C CYS A 232 5.35 -8.82 11.14
N THR A 233 6.57 -8.91 11.66
CA THR A 233 7.15 -7.91 12.55
C THR A 233 7.57 -6.64 11.80
N ALA A 234 7.90 -5.57 12.52
CA ALA A 234 8.42 -4.34 11.91
C ALA A 234 9.74 -4.56 11.15
N VAL A 235 10.62 -5.40 11.68
CA VAL A 235 11.88 -5.80 11.03
C VAL A 235 11.62 -6.57 9.74
N GLN A 236 10.73 -7.56 9.79
CA GLN A 236 10.34 -8.35 8.61
C GLN A 236 9.68 -7.47 7.55
N GLU A 237 8.81 -6.52 7.94
CA GLU A 237 8.21 -5.58 6.99
C GLU A 237 9.27 -4.80 6.22
N VAL A 238 10.28 -4.24 6.91
CA VAL A 238 11.39 -3.54 6.25
C VAL A 238 12.15 -4.48 5.32
N ALA A 239 12.59 -5.63 5.83
CA ALA A 239 13.43 -6.55 5.09
C ALA A 239 12.76 -7.07 3.82
N PHE A 240 11.52 -7.56 3.93
CA PHE A 240 10.80 -8.14 2.79
C PHE A 240 10.39 -7.08 1.76
N THR A 241 10.03 -5.87 2.23
CA THR A 241 9.72 -4.75 1.33
C THR A 241 10.95 -4.32 0.54
N LEU A 242 12.11 -4.20 1.18
CA LEU A 242 13.35 -3.83 0.51
C LEU A 242 13.84 -4.95 -0.42
N ALA A 243 13.68 -6.22 -0.05
CA ALA A 243 13.99 -7.36 -0.92
C ALA A 243 13.12 -7.38 -2.19
N ASN A 244 11.81 -7.09 -2.06
CA ASN A 244 10.92 -6.89 -3.21
C ASN A 244 11.41 -5.72 -4.07
N GLY A 245 11.75 -4.59 -3.44
CA GLY A 245 12.29 -3.42 -4.13
C GLY A 245 13.55 -3.72 -4.93
N MET A 246 14.52 -4.43 -4.33
CA MET A 246 15.74 -4.87 -5.03
C MET A 246 15.41 -5.75 -6.23
N THR A 247 14.44 -6.65 -6.09
CA THR A 247 14.01 -7.55 -7.17
C THR A 247 13.40 -6.77 -8.34
N TYR A 248 12.58 -5.77 -8.07
CA TYR A 248 12.00 -4.91 -9.12
C TYR A 248 13.06 -4.04 -9.81
N VAL A 249 14.01 -3.48 -9.05
CA VAL A 249 15.12 -2.70 -9.62
C VAL A 249 15.98 -3.57 -10.54
N GLN A 250 16.34 -4.78 -10.09
CA GLN A 250 17.12 -5.72 -10.88
C GLN A 250 16.39 -6.10 -12.18
N ALA A 251 15.10 -6.46 -12.09
CA ALA A 251 14.29 -6.82 -13.26
C ALA A 251 14.21 -5.68 -14.28
N ALA A 252 14.10 -4.43 -13.83
CA ALA A 252 14.10 -3.28 -14.73
C ALA A 252 15.46 -3.07 -15.41
N ILE A 253 16.56 -3.27 -14.69
CA ILE A 253 17.93 -3.20 -15.24
C ILE A 253 18.13 -4.34 -16.27
N ASP A 254 17.71 -5.56 -15.96
CA ASP A 254 17.79 -6.71 -16.85
C ASP A 254 16.95 -6.54 -18.12
N ALA A 255 15.85 -5.77 -18.04
CA ALA A 255 15.04 -5.33 -19.17
C ALA A 255 15.68 -4.17 -19.97
N GLY A 256 16.89 -3.73 -19.62
CA GLY A 256 17.65 -2.69 -20.33
C GLY A 256 17.35 -1.25 -19.89
N LEU A 257 16.61 -1.03 -18.81
CA LEU A 257 16.31 0.30 -18.31
C LEU A 257 17.47 0.84 -17.46
N GLY A 258 17.91 2.06 -17.71
CA GLY A 258 18.89 2.74 -16.86
C GLY A 258 18.31 3.07 -15.48
N VAL A 259 18.99 2.67 -14.39
CA VAL A 259 18.49 2.81 -13.02
C VAL A 259 18.03 4.23 -12.68
N ASP A 260 18.77 5.25 -13.07
CA ASP A 260 18.46 6.64 -12.78
C ASP A 260 17.29 7.21 -13.62
N LYS A 261 16.78 6.46 -14.60
CA LYS A 261 15.59 6.85 -15.37
C LYS A 261 14.29 6.46 -14.66
N PHE A 262 14.22 5.29 -14.05
CA PHE A 262 12.99 4.80 -13.40
C PHE A 262 13.01 4.93 -11.88
N ALA A 263 14.18 4.77 -11.21
CA ALA A 263 14.25 4.74 -9.76
C ALA A 263 13.74 6.01 -9.05
N PRO A 264 13.87 7.24 -9.62
CA PRO A 264 13.23 8.42 -9.03
C PRO A 264 11.70 8.34 -8.92
N ARG A 265 11.05 7.41 -9.62
CA ARG A 265 9.59 7.18 -9.62
C ARG A 265 9.16 5.95 -8.83
N LEU A 266 10.09 5.24 -8.21
CA LEU A 266 9.75 4.20 -7.25
C LEU A 266 9.17 4.85 -5.99
N SER A 267 8.12 4.24 -5.46
CA SER A 267 7.55 4.59 -4.17
C SER A 267 7.31 3.33 -3.34
N PHE A 268 7.03 3.52 -2.06
CA PHE A 268 6.84 2.45 -1.10
C PHE A 268 5.54 2.63 -0.34
N PHE A 269 5.09 1.57 0.29
CA PHE A 269 3.89 1.59 1.10
C PHE A 269 4.13 0.78 2.38
N PHE A 270 4.13 1.45 3.53
CA PHE A 270 4.33 0.86 4.83
C PHE A 270 3.10 0.95 5.72
N ASN A 271 3.03 0.06 6.67
CA ASN A 271 2.07 0.09 7.77
C ASN A 271 2.55 1.06 8.87
N ALA A 272 1.64 1.63 9.65
CA ALA A 272 1.93 2.23 10.94
C ALA A 272 1.17 1.48 12.03
N HIS A 273 1.88 0.68 12.81
CA HIS A 273 1.34 -0.22 13.82
C HIS A 273 1.35 0.42 15.22
N SER A 274 0.98 -0.35 16.24
CA SER A 274 0.73 0.18 17.59
C SER A 274 1.99 0.49 18.42
N ASN A 275 3.16 -0.12 18.11
CA ASN A 275 4.38 0.18 18.84
C ASN A 275 5.01 1.48 18.32
N PHE A 276 4.60 2.59 18.90
CA PHE A 276 4.84 3.95 18.40
C PHE A 276 6.31 4.25 18.05
N LEU A 277 7.23 4.00 18.96
CA LEU A 277 8.65 4.34 18.76
C LEU A 277 9.36 3.33 17.84
N GLU A 278 8.94 2.07 17.84
CA GLU A 278 9.41 1.08 16.88
C GLU A 278 9.01 1.45 15.45
N GLU A 279 7.79 1.95 15.24
CA GLU A 279 7.32 2.39 13.92
C GLU A 279 8.10 3.62 13.42
N VAL A 280 8.36 4.61 14.29
CA VAL A 280 9.21 5.76 13.93
C VAL A 280 10.62 5.29 13.53
N ALA A 281 11.24 4.43 14.32
CA ALA A 281 12.57 3.89 14.05
C ALA A 281 12.59 3.04 12.77
N LYS A 282 11.54 2.27 12.51
CA LYS A 282 11.34 1.48 11.28
C LYS A 282 11.43 2.33 10.01
N PHE A 283 10.71 3.44 9.97
CA PHE A 283 10.74 4.35 8.81
C PHE A 283 12.11 4.99 8.60
N ARG A 284 12.81 5.32 9.68
CA ARG A 284 14.18 5.86 9.65
C ARG A 284 15.16 4.81 9.10
N ALA A 285 15.11 3.59 9.61
CA ALA A 285 15.93 2.46 9.14
C ALA A 285 15.66 2.15 7.66
N ALA A 286 14.39 2.07 7.24
CA ALA A 286 14.03 1.78 5.86
C ALA A 286 14.62 2.80 4.88
N ARG A 287 14.54 4.12 5.17
CA ARG A 287 15.13 5.17 4.33
C ARG A 287 16.64 5.03 4.21
N ARG A 288 17.31 4.84 5.34
CA ARG A 288 18.77 4.71 5.40
C ARG A 288 19.28 3.48 4.66
N MET A 289 18.61 2.34 4.85
CA MET A 289 18.95 1.10 4.16
C MET A 289 18.75 1.23 2.64
N TRP A 290 17.61 1.74 2.20
CA TRP A 290 17.34 1.92 0.77
C TRP A 290 18.33 2.84 0.09
N ALA A 291 18.67 3.96 0.73
CA ALA A 291 19.65 4.89 0.19
C ALA A 291 21.01 4.23 -0.06
N ARG A 292 21.47 3.42 0.90
CA ARG A 292 22.71 2.64 0.78
C ARG A 292 22.60 1.57 -0.30
N ILE A 293 21.50 0.83 -0.36
CA ILE A 293 21.23 -0.18 -1.40
C ILE A 293 21.30 0.45 -2.81
N MET A 294 20.60 1.54 -3.04
CA MET A 294 20.56 2.16 -4.36
C MET A 294 21.89 2.77 -4.78
N ARG A 295 22.60 3.42 -3.86
CA ARG A 295 23.90 4.03 -4.15
C ARG A 295 25.00 2.99 -4.31
N ASP A 296 25.10 2.04 -3.38
CA ASP A 296 26.27 1.18 -3.23
C ASP A 296 26.10 -0.16 -3.99
N HIS A 297 24.91 -0.76 -3.99
CA HIS A 297 24.64 -2.03 -4.69
C HIS A 297 24.25 -1.80 -6.16
N PHE A 298 23.27 -0.90 -6.43
CA PHE A 298 22.83 -0.62 -7.80
C PHE A 298 23.62 0.49 -8.50
N ALA A 299 24.56 1.12 -7.82
CA ALA A 299 25.44 2.17 -8.35
C ALA A 299 24.69 3.34 -9.00
N ALA A 300 23.46 3.64 -8.55
CA ALA A 300 22.71 4.79 -8.98
C ALA A 300 23.45 6.10 -8.69
N LYS A 301 23.40 7.06 -9.62
CA LYS A 301 24.14 8.33 -9.51
C LYS A 301 23.26 9.51 -9.11
N ASN A 302 21.97 9.44 -9.39
CA ASN A 302 21.03 10.50 -9.09
C ASN A 302 20.55 10.37 -7.63
N ALA A 303 20.73 11.40 -6.83
CA ALA A 303 20.28 11.41 -5.43
C ALA A 303 18.77 11.12 -5.27
N LYS A 304 17.93 11.51 -6.25
CA LYS A 304 16.50 11.16 -6.26
C LYS A 304 16.25 9.66 -6.36
N SER A 305 17.17 8.90 -6.97
CA SER A 305 17.09 7.43 -7.05
C SER A 305 17.37 6.74 -5.71
N TRP A 306 18.03 7.41 -4.77
CA TRP A 306 18.35 6.88 -3.44
C TRP A 306 17.25 7.13 -2.41
N MET A 307 16.28 8.01 -2.75
CA MET A 307 15.22 8.44 -1.82
C MET A 307 14.13 7.37 -1.71
N LEU A 308 13.88 6.87 -0.51
CA LEU A 308 12.71 6.06 -0.20
C LEU A 308 11.55 6.99 0.15
N ARG A 309 10.67 7.23 -0.83
CA ARG A 309 9.41 7.97 -0.64
C ARG A 309 8.30 6.98 -0.40
N PHE A 310 7.49 7.20 0.61
CA PHE A 310 6.49 6.22 0.96
C PHE A 310 5.14 6.83 1.36
N HIS A 311 4.12 6.05 1.10
CA HIS A 311 2.79 6.16 1.68
C HIS A 311 2.74 5.36 2.96
N THR A 312 1.94 5.80 3.93
CA THR A 312 1.64 5.03 5.13
C THR A 312 0.13 4.89 5.29
N GLN A 313 -0.29 3.71 5.70
CA GLN A 313 -1.64 3.49 6.22
C GLN A 313 -1.52 3.00 7.65
N THR A 314 -2.40 3.48 8.52
CA THR A 314 -2.54 2.97 9.88
C THR A 314 -2.98 1.51 9.85
N ALA A 315 -2.60 0.71 10.85
CA ALA A 315 -2.82 -0.73 10.86
C ALA A 315 -4.30 -1.08 11.04
N GLY A 316 -4.92 -1.69 10.02
CA GLY A 316 -6.28 -2.22 10.09
C GLY A 316 -6.38 -3.42 11.04
N SER A 317 -5.39 -4.32 11.01
CA SER A 317 -5.31 -5.51 11.86
C SER A 317 -5.27 -5.24 13.37
N THR A 318 -5.01 -4.00 13.78
CA THR A 318 -5.03 -3.59 15.20
C THR A 318 -6.36 -3.04 15.66
N LEU A 319 -7.28 -2.79 14.74
CA LEU A 319 -8.60 -2.24 15.04
C LEU A 319 -9.55 -3.38 15.44
N THR A 320 -10.37 -3.12 16.43
CA THR A 320 -11.22 -4.15 17.05
C THR A 320 -12.69 -3.86 16.81
N ALA A 321 -13.49 -4.92 16.69
CA ALA A 321 -14.94 -4.81 16.63
C ALA A 321 -15.51 -4.40 18.00
N GLN A 322 -14.83 -4.81 19.09
CA GLN A 322 -15.15 -4.46 20.47
C GLN A 322 -14.75 -3.00 20.74
N GLN A 323 -15.66 -2.25 21.37
CA GLN A 323 -15.45 -0.84 21.74
C GLN A 323 -14.85 -0.03 20.58
N PRO A 324 -15.54 0.05 19.42
CA PRO A 324 -14.97 0.58 18.19
C PRO A 324 -14.51 2.05 18.29
N GLU A 325 -15.06 2.83 19.23
CA GLU A 325 -14.61 4.21 19.47
C GLU A 325 -13.15 4.30 19.91
N ASN A 326 -12.62 3.26 20.60
CA ASN A 326 -11.20 3.21 20.97
C ASN A 326 -10.28 3.15 19.73
N ASN A 327 -10.80 2.72 18.58
CA ASN A 327 -10.04 2.71 17.34
C ASN A 327 -9.65 4.11 16.86
N ILE A 328 -10.40 5.15 17.23
CA ILE A 328 -10.03 6.56 16.97
C ILE A 328 -8.69 6.88 17.61
N VAL A 329 -8.51 6.46 18.86
CA VAL A 329 -7.27 6.68 19.62
C VAL A 329 -6.12 5.87 19.03
N ARG A 330 -6.36 4.58 18.70
CA ARG A 330 -5.35 3.72 18.04
C ARG A 330 -4.87 4.33 16.75
N THR A 331 -5.80 4.70 15.86
CA THR A 331 -5.50 5.35 14.59
C THR A 331 -4.76 6.68 14.77
N ALA A 332 -5.10 7.49 15.78
CA ALA A 332 -4.42 8.75 16.04
C ALA A 332 -2.95 8.56 16.43
N LEU A 333 -2.66 7.59 17.30
CA LEU A 333 -1.28 7.26 17.70
C LEU A 333 -0.46 6.70 16.54
N GLN A 334 -1.04 5.81 15.73
CA GLN A 334 -0.40 5.24 14.54
C GLN A 334 -0.12 6.32 13.49
N ALA A 335 -1.09 7.20 13.23
CA ALA A 335 -0.92 8.32 12.32
C ALA A 335 0.18 9.29 12.79
N MET A 336 0.27 9.55 14.10
CA MET A 336 1.33 10.36 14.68
C MET A 336 2.71 9.68 14.49
N ALA A 337 2.81 8.36 14.67
CA ALA A 337 4.05 7.61 14.40
C ALA A 337 4.47 7.73 12.92
N ALA A 338 3.52 7.64 11.98
CA ALA A 338 3.79 7.83 10.55
C ALA A 338 4.29 9.25 10.23
N VAL A 339 3.70 10.27 10.84
CA VAL A 339 4.12 11.69 10.67
C VAL A 339 5.51 11.92 11.24
N LEU A 340 5.76 11.49 12.47
CA LEU A 340 7.10 11.60 13.09
C LEU A 340 8.14 10.72 12.38
N GLY A 341 7.67 9.65 11.72
CA GLY A 341 8.47 8.81 10.83
C GLY A 341 8.75 9.40 9.45
N GLY A 342 8.14 10.52 9.08
CA GLY A 342 8.44 11.27 7.85
C GLY A 342 7.74 10.76 6.58
N THR A 343 6.51 10.27 6.66
CA THR A 343 5.70 9.81 5.50
C THR A 343 5.38 10.94 4.52
N GLN A 344 5.31 10.64 3.20
CA GLN A 344 4.93 11.61 2.17
C GLN A 344 3.41 11.63 1.90
N SER A 345 2.73 10.56 2.24
CA SER A 345 1.28 10.50 2.12
C SER A 345 0.72 9.55 3.18
N LEU A 346 -0.48 9.83 3.68
CA LEU A 346 -1.07 9.11 4.80
C LEU A 346 -2.53 8.79 4.54
N HIS A 347 -2.92 7.55 4.87
CA HIS A 347 -4.30 7.15 5.08
C HIS A 347 -4.50 6.76 6.54
N THR A 348 -5.60 7.20 7.11
CA THR A 348 -6.05 6.83 8.45
C THR A 348 -7.30 5.96 8.34
N ASN A 349 -7.26 4.76 8.91
CA ASN A 349 -8.41 3.87 8.95
C ASN A 349 -9.54 4.49 9.78
N SER A 350 -10.77 4.21 9.41
CA SER A 350 -11.93 4.63 10.17
C SER A 350 -12.17 3.71 11.38
N PHE A 351 -12.87 4.21 12.38
CA PHE A 351 -13.06 3.46 13.62
C PHE A 351 -13.96 2.22 13.45
N ASP A 352 -14.76 2.18 12.39
CA ASP A 352 -15.63 1.07 12.01
C ASP A 352 -14.98 0.04 11.06
N GLU A 353 -13.67 0.18 10.77
CA GLU A 353 -12.90 -0.67 9.83
C GLU A 353 -13.04 -2.18 10.11
N ALA A 354 -13.05 -2.57 11.40
CA ALA A 354 -13.19 -3.97 11.76
C ALA A 354 -14.61 -4.54 11.58
N LEU A 355 -15.59 -3.69 11.25
CA LEU A 355 -17.01 -4.04 11.17
C LEU A 355 -17.56 -3.94 9.76
N ALA A 356 -17.21 -2.89 9.01
CA ALA A 356 -17.74 -2.61 7.67
C ALA A 356 -16.92 -1.54 6.93
N LEU A 357 -17.33 -1.26 5.69
CA LEU A 357 -16.85 -0.09 4.96
C LEU A 357 -17.24 1.21 5.70
N PRO A 358 -16.39 2.26 5.64
CA PRO A 358 -16.59 3.47 6.42
C PRO A 358 -17.84 4.24 6.01
N THR A 359 -18.62 4.66 7.01
CA THR A 359 -19.69 5.65 6.84
C THR A 359 -19.11 7.03 6.48
N GLU A 360 -19.93 7.99 6.08
CA GLU A 360 -19.45 9.38 5.87
C GLU A 360 -18.92 10.00 7.16
N GLN A 361 -19.54 9.68 8.29
CA GLN A 361 -19.11 10.17 9.60
C GLN A 361 -17.75 9.61 9.99
N SER A 362 -17.58 8.29 9.91
CA SER A 362 -16.32 7.63 10.29
C SER A 362 -15.17 8.03 9.37
N ALA A 363 -15.39 8.11 8.05
CA ALA A 363 -14.41 8.60 7.09
C ALA A 363 -14.00 10.06 7.36
N ARG A 364 -14.95 10.91 7.75
CA ARG A 364 -14.68 12.30 8.14
C ARG A 364 -13.83 12.35 9.41
N ILE A 365 -14.14 11.58 10.44
CA ILE A 365 -13.34 11.51 11.68
C ILE A 365 -11.92 11.05 11.37
N ALA A 366 -11.76 10.02 10.56
CA ALA A 366 -10.46 9.54 10.12
C ALA A 366 -9.63 10.64 9.43
N LEU A 367 -10.24 11.43 8.53
CA LEU A 367 -9.57 12.56 7.90
C LEU A 367 -9.26 13.68 8.91
N ARG A 368 -10.19 14.00 9.85
CA ARG A 368 -9.95 14.98 10.91
C ARG A 368 -8.78 14.60 11.79
N THR A 369 -8.54 13.33 12.05
CA THR A 369 -7.35 12.85 12.77
C THR A 369 -6.07 13.34 12.11
N GLN A 370 -5.93 13.23 10.79
CA GLN A 370 -4.78 13.76 10.08
C GLN A 370 -4.68 15.29 10.18
N GLN A 371 -5.81 15.99 10.06
CA GLN A 371 -5.86 17.46 10.13
C GLN A 371 -5.53 17.99 11.53
N ILE A 372 -5.97 17.32 12.60
CA ILE A 372 -5.60 17.65 13.99
C ILE A 372 -4.07 17.49 14.16
N ILE A 373 -3.50 16.39 13.69
CA ILE A 373 -2.05 16.19 13.73
C ILE A 373 -1.32 17.30 12.95
N ALA A 374 -1.84 17.70 11.80
CA ALA A 374 -1.21 18.69 10.94
C ALA A 374 -1.25 20.11 11.52
N TYR A 375 -2.36 20.50 12.16
CA TYR A 375 -2.61 21.91 12.50
C TYR A 375 -2.60 22.21 14.00
N GLU A 376 -2.84 21.22 14.87
CA GLU A 376 -2.98 21.44 16.31
C GLU A 376 -1.83 20.83 17.14
N SER A 377 -1.20 19.72 16.65
CA SER A 377 -0.24 18.95 17.47
C SER A 377 1.16 19.57 17.58
N GLY A 378 1.53 20.47 16.66
CA GLY A 378 2.90 20.98 16.56
C GLY A 378 3.90 20.04 15.86
N ALA A 379 3.54 18.79 15.55
CA ALA A 379 4.43 17.81 14.93
C ALA A 379 5.10 18.29 13.62
N PRO A 380 4.43 19.05 12.72
CA PRO A 380 5.06 19.55 11.50
C PRO A 380 5.92 20.81 11.67
N GLN A 381 5.99 21.39 12.88
CA GLN A 381 6.66 22.68 13.10
C GLN A 381 8.19 22.58 13.06
N THR A 382 8.75 21.42 13.34
CA THR A 382 10.17 21.11 13.18
C THR A 382 10.37 19.81 12.42
N ILE A 383 11.56 19.62 11.88
CA ILE A 383 11.90 18.42 11.10
C ILE A 383 12.52 17.41 12.05
N ASP A 384 12.00 16.17 12.02
CA ASP A 384 12.54 15.04 12.78
C ASP A 384 12.78 15.37 14.28
N PRO A 385 11.71 15.72 15.03
CA PRO A 385 11.85 16.15 16.42
C PRO A 385 12.40 15.11 17.39
N LEU A 386 12.43 13.83 16.97
CA LEU A 386 12.96 12.70 17.75
C LEU A 386 14.43 12.39 17.46
N ALA A 387 15.06 13.11 16.51
CA ALA A 387 16.47 12.93 16.19
C ALA A 387 17.36 13.17 17.41
N GLY A 388 18.38 12.31 17.59
CA GLY A 388 19.32 12.37 18.70
C GLY A 388 18.78 11.76 20.00
N SER A 389 17.56 11.23 20.01
CA SER A 389 17.10 10.37 21.11
C SER A 389 17.93 9.10 21.14
N TYR A 390 18.64 8.83 22.23
CA TYR A 390 19.45 7.62 22.38
C TYR A 390 18.63 6.35 22.08
N TYR A 391 17.39 6.27 22.55
CA TYR A 391 16.52 5.12 22.30
C TYR A 391 16.14 5.02 20.82
N VAL A 392 15.68 6.09 20.19
CA VAL A 392 15.22 6.05 18.79
C VAL A 392 16.37 5.74 17.83
N GLU A 393 17.54 6.33 18.03
CA GLU A 393 18.71 6.05 17.19
C GLU A 393 19.24 4.63 17.40
N SER A 394 19.33 4.14 18.66
CA SER A 394 19.69 2.76 18.96
C SER A 394 18.71 1.77 18.34
N LEU A 395 17.41 2.00 18.48
CA LEU A 395 16.38 1.16 17.89
C LEU A 395 16.41 1.17 16.35
N THR A 396 16.69 2.33 15.73
CA THR A 396 16.92 2.46 14.29
C THR A 396 18.07 1.57 13.83
N ASN A 397 19.18 1.56 14.56
CA ASN A 397 20.35 0.72 14.26
C ASN A 397 20.04 -0.77 14.42
N GLN A 398 19.32 -1.15 15.47
CA GLN A 398 18.96 -2.54 15.73
C GLN A 398 17.98 -3.08 14.66
N ILE A 399 16.99 -2.28 14.24
CA ILE A 399 16.09 -2.64 13.14
C ILE A 399 16.86 -2.81 11.83
N GLU A 400 17.79 -1.89 11.51
CA GLU A 400 18.62 -2.02 10.32
C GLU A 400 19.46 -3.30 10.34
N SER A 401 20.11 -3.61 11.47
CA SER A 401 20.92 -4.82 11.63
C SER A 401 20.09 -6.08 11.44
N ALA A 402 18.96 -6.20 12.13
CA ALA A 402 18.09 -7.36 12.05
C ALA A 402 17.44 -7.52 10.65
N ALA A 403 17.06 -6.41 10.00
CA ALA A 403 16.54 -6.46 8.63
C ALA A 403 17.61 -6.90 7.61
N ARG A 404 18.88 -6.52 7.83
CA ARG A 404 20.00 -6.96 7.00
C ARG A 404 20.21 -8.47 7.05
N GLU A 405 20.07 -9.08 8.22
CA GLU A 405 20.15 -10.55 8.36
C GLU A 405 19.09 -11.28 7.52
N TYR A 406 17.88 -10.74 7.43
CA TYR A 406 16.85 -11.27 6.51
C TYR A 406 17.23 -11.09 5.04
N LEU A 407 17.75 -9.91 4.66
CA LEU A 407 18.20 -9.67 3.29
C LEU A 407 19.32 -10.65 2.89
N ASP A 408 20.28 -10.90 3.78
CA ASP A 408 21.39 -11.84 3.54
C ASP A 408 20.87 -13.28 3.38
N LYS A 409 19.92 -13.71 4.22
CA LYS A 409 19.27 -15.02 4.08
C LYS A 409 18.53 -15.17 2.73
N ILE A 410 17.78 -14.14 2.34
CA ILE A 410 17.06 -14.13 1.04
C ILE A 410 18.06 -14.15 -0.12
N ALA A 411 19.14 -13.40 -0.05
CA ALA A 411 20.20 -13.41 -1.06
C ALA A 411 20.86 -14.80 -1.18
N ALA A 412 21.15 -15.46 -0.05
CA ALA A 412 21.71 -16.81 -0.01
C ALA A 412 20.77 -17.89 -0.62
N MET A 413 19.45 -17.64 -0.62
CA MET A 413 18.47 -18.51 -1.27
C MET A 413 18.39 -18.32 -2.80
N GLY A 414 19.05 -17.30 -3.33
CA GLY A 414 18.99 -16.92 -4.75
C GLY A 414 18.02 -15.78 -5.05
N GLY A 415 17.69 -14.95 -4.05
CA GLY A 415 16.85 -13.77 -4.15
C GLY A 415 15.39 -14.02 -3.79
N MET A 416 14.59 -12.95 -3.84
CA MET A 416 13.22 -12.93 -3.32
C MET A 416 12.28 -13.89 -4.05
N LEU A 417 12.38 -14.02 -5.37
CA LEU A 417 11.55 -14.97 -6.13
C LEU A 417 11.77 -16.41 -5.65
N LYS A 418 13.03 -16.79 -5.38
CA LYS A 418 13.34 -18.14 -4.85
C LYS A 418 12.90 -18.33 -3.41
N ALA A 419 12.95 -17.27 -2.60
CA ALA A 419 12.43 -17.29 -1.24
C ALA A 419 10.89 -17.49 -1.23
N ILE A 420 10.16 -16.83 -2.14
CA ILE A 420 8.72 -17.00 -2.34
C ILE A 420 8.39 -18.41 -2.83
N GLU A 421 9.09 -18.92 -3.86
CA GLU A 421 8.90 -20.29 -4.39
C GLU A 421 9.10 -21.37 -3.31
N ARG A 422 9.97 -21.11 -2.33
CA ARG A 422 10.23 -22.00 -1.19
C ARG A 422 9.31 -21.75 0.00
N SER A 423 8.34 -20.86 -0.12
CA SER A 423 7.44 -20.42 0.93
C SER A 423 8.14 -19.87 2.20
N TYR A 424 9.42 -19.47 2.09
CA TYR A 424 10.20 -18.98 3.23
C TYR A 424 9.59 -17.73 3.85
N VAL A 425 9.23 -16.73 3.01
CA VAL A 425 8.68 -15.47 3.49
C VAL A 425 7.31 -15.66 4.12
N GLN A 426 6.47 -16.47 3.49
CA GLN A 426 5.13 -16.81 4.00
C GLN A 426 5.22 -17.49 5.36
N GLN A 427 6.15 -18.44 5.52
CA GLN A 427 6.37 -19.14 6.79
C GLN A 427 6.85 -18.21 7.90
N GLU A 428 7.77 -17.28 7.61
CA GLU A 428 8.24 -16.28 8.57
C GLU A 428 7.10 -15.38 9.06
N ILE A 429 6.20 -14.96 8.15
CA ILE A 429 5.03 -14.15 8.48
C ILE A 429 4.05 -14.96 9.35
N GLN A 430 3.76 -16.22 8.97
CA GLN A 430 2.86 -17.10 9.72
C GLN A 430 3.38 -17.39 11.13
N ASN A 431 4.67 -17.63 11.29
CA ASN A 431 5.29 -17.86 12.59
C ASN A 431 5.14 -16.62 13.49
N ALA A 432 5.41 -15.42 12.97
CA ALA A 432 5.28 -14.18 13.71
C ALA A 432 3.82 -13.89 14.11
N ALA A 433 2.87 -14.12 13.19
CA ALA A 433 1.44 -13.97 13.46
C ALA A 433 0.94 -14.94 14.53
N TYR A 434 1.36 -16.21 14.45
CA TYR A 434 0.99 -17.23 15.43
C TYR A 434 1.55 -16.92 16.83
N GLU A 435 2.81 -16.50 16.89
CA GLU A 435 3.43 -16.11 18.17
C GLU A 435 2.72 -14.90 18.81
N TYR A 436 2.38 -13.89 18.02
CA TYR A 436 1.60 -12.76 18.50
C TYR A 436 0.23 -13.20 19.04
N GLN A 437 -0.49 -14.06 18.32
CA GLN A 437 -1.78 -14.59 18.77
C GLN A 437 -1.65 -15.34 20.10
N GLN A 438 -0.62 -16.20 20.25
CA GLN A 438 -0.36 -16.88 21.52
C GLN A 438 -0.12 -15.90 22.67
N ARG A 439 0.60 -14.80 22.43
CA ARG A 439 0.83 -13.77 23.46
C ARG A 439 -0.47 -13.08 23.87
N VAL A 440 -1.38 -12.86 22.93
CA VAL A 440 -2.72 -12.30 23.22
C VAL A 440 -3.55 -13.29 24.04
N ASP A 441 -3.59 -14.56 23.63
CA ASP A 441 -4.36 -15.62 24.31
C ASP A 441 -3.88 -15.87 25.73
N HIS A 442 -2.58 -15.75 25.97
CA HIS A 442 -1.97 -15.90 27.29
C HIS A 442 -1.89 -14.60 28.10
N HIS A 443 -2.55 -13.51 27.67
CA HIS A 443 -2.52 -12.18 28.29
C HIS A 443 -1.10 -11.59 28.46
N GLN A 444 -0.15 -12.03 27.65
CA GLN A 444 1.21 -11.44 27.59
C GLN A 444 1.22 -10.18 26.72
N ALA A 445 0.31 -10.07 25.74
CA ALA A 445 0.00 -8.86 25.00
C ALA A 445 -1.45 -8.45 25.33
N ILE A 446 -1.62 -7.21 25.77
CA ILE A 446 -2.94 -6.67 26.12
C ILE A 446 -3.51 -5.92 24.93
N VAL A 447 -4.74 -6.29 24.54
CA VAL A 447 -5.57 -5.57 23.58
C VAL A 447 -6.80 -5.06 24.32
N VAL A 448 -6.84 -3.76 24.55
CA VAL A 448 -7.90 -3.10 25.35
C VAL A 448 -9.27 -3.35 24.71
N GLY A 449 -10.21 -3.81 25.50
CA GLY A 449 -11.57 -4.16 25.08
C GLY A 449 -11.71 -5.57 24.50
N VAL A 450 -10.60 -6.33 24.31
CA VAL A 450 -10.62 -7.68 23.74
C VAL A 450 -10.22 -8.73 24.77
N ASN A 451 -9.05 -8.60 25.40
CA ASN A 451 -8.59 -9.53 26.43
C ASN A 451 -8.31 -8.85 27.79
N ALA A 452 -8.58 -7.55 27.88
CA ALA A 452 -8.60 -6.78 29.13
C ALA A 452 -9.53 -5.59 28.98
N PHE A 453 -10.13 -5.12 30.07
CA PHE A 453 -11.07 -3.98 30.10
C PHE A 453 -12.30 -4.19 29.20
N GLU A 454 -12.81 -5.41 29.15
CA GLU A 454 -13.99 -5.79 28.41
C GLU A 454 -15.26 -5.16 28.98
N LEU A 455 -16.28 -4.97 28.14
CA LEU A 455 -17.63 -4.54 28.52
C LEU A 455 -18.59 -5.72 28.37
N GLU A 456 -19.53 -5.87 29.32
CA GLU A 456 -20.57 -6.93 29.28
C GLU A 456 -21.58 -6.69 28.15
N GLU A 457 -21.88 -5.43 27.85
CA GLU A 457 -22.80 -5.05 26.78
C GLU A 457 -22.21 -3.90 25.93
N GLU A 458 -22.24 -4.06 24.62
CA GLU A 458 -21.83 -3.04 23.66
C GLU A 458 -23.02 -2.56 22.83
N LYS A 459 -23.08 -1.26 22.58
CA LYS A 459 -24.10 -0.69 21.70
C LYS A 459 -23.68 -0.85 20.25
N PRO A 460 -24.55 -1.40 19.37
CA PRO A 460 -24.25 -1.49 17.97
C PRO A 460 -24.13 -0.09 17.35
N ILE A 461 -23.11 0.10 16.49
CA ILE A 461 -22.94 1.32 15.70
C ILE A 461 -23.62 1.18 14.33
N PRO A 462 -24.06 2.28 13.68
CA PRO A 462 -24.56 2.24 12.31
C PRO A 462 -23.46 1.81 11.35
N LEU A 463 -23.76 0.80 10.51
CA LEU A 463 -22.84 0.27 9.51
C LEU A 463 -23.28 0.67 8.09
N GLN A 464 -22.29 0.90 7.21
CA GLN A 464 -22.55 1.08 5.78
C GLN A 464 -23.04 -0.22 5.17
N ARG A 465 -24.11 -0.14 4.36
CA ARG A 465 -24.63 -1.27 3.58
C ARG A 465 -24.51 -0.95 2.09
N ILE A 466 -24.11 -1.94 1.30
CA ILE A 466 -24.04 -1.84 -0.16
C ILE A 466 -25.40 -2.27 -0.72
N ASP A 467 -25.89 -1.52 -1.70
CA ASP A 467 -27.13 -1.85 -2.42
C ASP A 467 -26.85 -2.98 -3.42
N GLU A 468 -27.47 -4.14 -3.22
CA GLU A 468 -27.34 -5.31 -4.10
C GLU A 468 -27.79 -5.05 -5.54
N SER A 469 -28.59 -4.01 -5.78
CA SER A 469 -29.01 -3.63 -7.15
C SER A 469 -27.85 -3.10 -8.00
N LEU A 470 -26.76 -2.62 -7.37
CA LEU A 470 -25.58 -2.10 -8.06
C LEU A 470 -24.86 -3.16 -8.89
N GLU A 471 -24.76 -4.39 -8.40
CA GLU A 471 -24.21 -5.51 -9.15
C GLU A 471 -24.97 -5.74 -10.46
N ARG A 472 -26.30 -5.85 -10.41
CA ARG A 472 -27.14 -6.02 -11.61
C ARG A 472 -26.95 -4.89 -12.61
N LYS A 473 -26.93 -3.65 -12.13
CA LYS A 473 -26.71 -2.47 -12.96
C LYS A 473 -25.33 -2.50 -13.66
N GLN A 474 -24.31 -2.95 -12.95
CA GLN A 474 -22.96 -3.07 -13.52
C GLN A 474 -22.88 -4.19 -14.58
N VAL A 475 -23.50 -5.34 -14.31
CA VAL A 475 -23.63 -6.43 -15.28
C VAL A 475 -24.35 -5.98 -16.56
N GLU A 476 -25.46 -5.24 -16.42
CA GLU A 476 -26.19 -4.69 -17.58
C GLU A 476 -25.33 -3.72 -18.39
N ARG A 477 -24.54 -2.88 -17.73
CA ARG A 477 -23.63 -1.91 -18.39
C ARG A 477 -22.56 -2.60 -19.23
N VAL A 478 -21.90 -3.61 -18.70
CA VAL A 478 -20.86 -4.32 -19.43
C VAL A 478 -21.42 -5.06 -20.64
N ARG A 479 -22.60 -5.68 -20.49
CA ARG A 479 -23.30 -6.34 -21.61
C ARG A 479 -23.73 -5.34 -22.69
N ALA A 480 -24.27 -4.18 -22.28
CA ALA A 480 -24.67 -3.13 -23.22
C ALA A 480 -23.47 -2.54 -23.98
N LEU A 481 -22.30 -2.36 -23.31
CA LEU A 481 -21.07 -1.92 -23.96
C LEU A 481 -20.67 -2.91 -25.07
N ARG A 482 -20.60 -4.20 -24.75
CA ARG A 482 -20.21 -5.26 -25.69
C ARG A 482 -21.17 -5.36 -26.89
N ALA A 483 -22.47 -5.13 -26.66
CA ALA A 483 -23.47 -5.20 -27.71
C ALA A 483 -23.40 -4.04 -28.72
N ARG A 484 -22.92 -2.84 -28.31
CA ARG A 484 -22.94 -1.63 -29.16
C ARG A 484 -21.59 -1.22 -29.73
N ARG A 485 -20.48 -1.76 -29.19
CA ARG A 485 -19.12 -1.42 -29.69
C ARG A 485 -18.90 -1.99 -31.08
N ASP A 486 -18.01 -1.35 -31.86
CA ASP A 486 -17.56 -1.87 -33.15
C ASP A 486 -16.70 -3.13 -32.93
N ALA A 487 -17.16 -4.25 -33.51
CA ALA A 487 -16.50 -5.53 -33.35
C ALA A 487 -15.13 -5.61 -34.06
N ILE A 488 -14.94 -4.91 -35.19
CA ILE A 488 -13.72 -5.01 -35.99
C ILE A 488 -12.52 -4.42 -35.27
N PRO A 489 -12.52 -3.13 -34.83
CA PRO A 489 -11.39 -2.55 -34.12
C PRO A 489 -11.15 -3.23 -32.76
N TRP A 490 -12.22 -3.63 -32.04
CA TRP A 490 -12.09 -4.36 -30.79
C TRP A 490 -11.36 -5.69 -30.97
N GLN A 491 -11.78 -6.53 -31.94
CA GLN A 491 -11.14 -7.83 -32.18
C GLN A 491 -9.68 -7.68 -32.59
N ALA A 492 -9.38 -6.69 -33.44
CA ALA A 492 -8.02 -6.39 -33.84
C ALA A 492 -7.13 -5.97 -32.67
N ALA A 493 -7.63 -5.08 -31.81
CA ALA A 493 -6.89 -4.59 -30.64
C ALA A 493 -6.65 -5.68 -29.59
N VAL A 494 -7.67 -6.50 -29.27
CA VAL A 494 -7.51 -7.62 -28.31
C VAL A 494 -6.51 -8.66 -28.86
N ARG A 495 -6.55 -8.95 -30.17
CA ARG A 495 -5.56 -9.81 -30.82
C ARG A 495 -4.16 -9.22 -30.74
N GLN A 496 -4.01 -7.91 -30.93
CA GLN A 496 -2.72 -7.23 -30.79
C GLN A 496 -2.14 -7.37 -29.38
N VAL A 497 -2.96 -7.32 -28.31
CA VAL A 497 -2.51 -7.62 -26.94
C VAL A 497 -1.97 -9.03 -26.85
N GLU A 498 -2.68 -10.04 -27.40
CA GLU A 498 -2.27 -11.43 -27.37
C GLU A 498 -0.97 -11.66 -28.15
N ASP A 499 -0.83 -11.08 -29.34
CA ASP A 499 0.38 -11.19 -30.16
C ASP A 499 1.58 -10.50 -29.50
N THR A 500 1.37 -9.34 -28.88
CA THR A 500 2.41 -8.63 -28.11
C THR A 500 2.83 -9.45 -26.88
N ALA A 501 1.89 -10.11 -26.22
CA ALA A 501 2.18 -10.99 -25.09
C ALA A 501 3.06 -12.18 -25.49
N ARG A 502 2.85 -12.77 -26.69
CA ARG A 502 3.73 -13.84 -27.25
C ARG A 502 5.12 -13.33 -27.63
N GLY A 503 5.22 -12.08 -28.04
CA GLY A 503 6.49 -11.45 -28.42
C GLY A 503 7.24 -10.84 -27.25
N SER A 504 8.19 -9.97 -27.56
CA SER A 504 9.01 -9.22 -26.58
C SER A 504 8.68 -7.72 -26.53
N GLY A 505 7.68 -7.25 -27.28
CA GLY A 505 7.26 -5.85 -27.31
C GLY A 505 6.62 -5.41 -25.98
N ASN A 506 6.64 -4.09 -25.74
CA ASN A 506 5.97 -3.51 -24.56
C ASN A 506 4.45 -3.66 -24.69
N LEU A 507 3.80 -4.20 -23.68
CA LEU A 507 2.35 -4.45 -23.64
C LEU A 507 1.50 -3.18 -23.54
N MET A 508 2.02 -2.13 -22.92
CA MET A 508 1.24 -0.94 -22.61
C MET A 508 0.59 -0.27 -23.82
N PRO A 509 1.29 -0.05 -24.98
CA PRO A 509 0.65 0.51 -26.16
C PRO A 509 -0.52 -0.33 -26.66
N ALA A 510 -0.37 -1.64 -26.75
CA ALA A 510 -1.45 -2.54 -27.20
C ALA A 510 -2.63 -2.54 -26.23
N ILE A 511 -2.38 -2.50 -24.91
CA ILE A 511 -3.43 -2.37 -23.89
C ILE A 511 -4.17 -1.04 -24.03
N VAL A 512 -3.46 0.07 -24.25
CA VAL A 512 -4.08 1.39 -24.48
C VAL A 512 -4.98 1.36 -25.71
N GLU A 513 -4.54 0.78 -26.82
CA GLU A 513 -5.36 0.62 -28.03
C GLU A 513 -6.59 -0.25 -27.79
N ALA A 514 -6.47 -1.34 -27.02
CA ALA A 514 -7.59 -2.18 -26.67
C ALA A 514 -8.63 -1.42 -25.82
N VAL A 515 -8.19 -0.60 -24.86
CA VAL A 515 -9.07 0.29 -24.08
C VAL A 515 -9.75 1.32 -24.99
N GLU A 516 -9.03 1.93 -25.90
CA GLU A 516 -9.59 2.89 -26.89
C GLU A 516 -10.68 2.23 -27.77
N ALA A 517 -10.50 0.95 -28.09
CA ALA A 517 -11.48 0.13 -28.83
C ALA A 517 -12.61 -0.43 -27.94
N ASN A 518 -12.74 0.04 -26.69
CA ASN A 518 -13.73 -0.38 -25.72
C ASN A 518 -13.65 -1.88 -25.35
N ALA A 519 -12.45 -2.46 -25.30
CA ALA A 519 -12.24 -3.74 -24.66
C ALA A 519 -12.42 -3.61 -23.14
N THR A 520 -12.92 -4.65 -22.51
CA THR A 520 -13.13 -4.71 -21.08
C THR A 520 -11.88 -5.18 -20.32
N VAL A 521 -11.85 -4.97 -19.01
CA VAL A 521 -10.78 -5.45 -18.13
C VAL A 521 -10.62 -6.97 -18.25
N GLY A 522 -11.73 -7.72 -18.24
CA GLY A 522 -11.72 -9.18 -18.40
C GLY A 522 -11.18 -9.60 -19.75
N GLU A 523 -11.62 -9.00 -20.85
CA GLU A 523 -11.19 -9.37 -22.20
C GLU A 523 -9.69 -9.14 -22.43
N ILE A 524 -9.13 -8.05 -21.92
CA ILE A 524 -7.69 -7.77 -22.00
C ILE A 524 -6.93 -8.76 -21.11
N SER A 525 -7.43 -9.03 -19.90
CA SER A 525 -6.83 -10.01 -18.99
C SER A 525 -6.84 -11.41 -19.59
N ASP A 526 -7.94 -11.82 -20.24
CA ASP A 526 -8.07 -13.13 -20.89
C ASP A 526 -7.15 -13.26 -22.11
N ALA A 527 -6.93 -12.18 -22.85
CA ALA A 527 -5.94 -12.17 -23.95
C ALA A 527 -4.54 -12.52 -23.42
N MET A 528 -4.17 -11.97 -22.28
CA MET A 528 -2.90 -12.31 -21.62
C MET A 528 -2.92 -13.68 -20.96
N ARG A 529 -4.04 -14.12 -20.34
CA ARG A 529 -4.19 -15.47 -19.76
C ARG A 529 -3.98 -16.58 -20.80
N ARG A 530 -4.49 -16.41 -22.01
CA ARG A 530 -4.28 -17.38 -23.10
C ARG A 530 -2.81 -17.60 -23.46
N VAL A 531 -1.96 -16.60 -23.21
CA VAL A 531 -0.52 -16.69 -23.52
C VAL A 531 0.30 -17.10 -22.31
N TYR A 532 0.01 -16.50 -21.15
CA TYR A 532 0.84 -16.65 -19.95
C TYR A 532 0.39 -17.79 -19.03
N GLY A 533 -0.88 -18.22 -19.16
CA GLY A 533 -1.52 -19.08 -18.18
C GLY A 533 -1.84 -18.34 -16.89
N GLU A 534 -2.34 -19.06 -15.91
CA GLU A 534 -2.62 -18.58 -14.57
C GLU A 534 -1.63 -19.19 -13.57
N TYR A 535 -1.35 -18.42 -12.52
CA TYR A 535 -0.55 -18.94 -11.40
C TYR A 535 -1.46 -19.70 -10.43
N HIS A 536 -1.01 -20.89 -10.06
CA HIS A 536 -1.64 -21.69 -9.01
C HIS A 536 -0.62 -21.88 -7.89
N GLU A 537 -1.02 -21.51 -6.69
CA GLU A 537 -0.18 -21.66 -5.51
C GLU A 537 0.07 -23.15 -5.22
N THR A 538 1.33 -23.50 -5.00
CA THR A 538 1.67 -24.84 -4.53
C THR A 538 1.54 -24.85 -3.01
N VAL A 539 0.46 -25.43 -2.50
CA VAL A 539 0.29 -25.61 -1.05
C VAL A 539 1.36 -26.60 -0.57
N VAL A 540 2.35 -26.09 0.14
CA VAL A 540 3.28 -26.93 0.90
C VAL A 540 2.59 -27.19 2.25
N ILE A 541 2.08 -28.43 2.42
CA ILE A 541 1.46 -28.91 3.67
C ILE A 541 2.57 -29.26 4.66
#